data_858df2543030e7d61ddc9e873516bd84
#
_entry.id   858df2543030e7d61ddc9e873516bd84
#
_cell.length_a   1.000
_cell.length_b   1.000
_cell.length_c   1.000
_cell.angle_alpha   90.00
_cell.angle_beta   90.00
_cell.angle_gamma   90.00
#
_symmetry.space_group_name_H-M   'P 1'
#
loop_
_entity.id
_entity.type
_entity.pdbx_description
1 polymer ?
#
loop_
_entity_poly.entity_id
_entity_poly.type
_entity_poly.pdbx_seq_one_letter_code
_entity_poly.pdbx_strand_id
1 'polypeptide(L)'
;MHAKQRNEAIRHVVAYVFTIAMVFLAVTPFIYVVLTALKTKEQIYDPSQIIPTHITFDNFRQVLFQSNFVRYFMNSIFITLVTTLICMILSVMAAYGLTRYRIVGAGKIKMAVLMTRMFPGILLCIPYYIIMKQLNLIDSYIGLILMYCSFTLPFAIWNTCAFFISIPWELEEAARIDGCSRLKSFFHVIIHVAKPGFFVTALFCFMTSWDEYMYASIFINTTSKKTIQVGMQDFVGQYSVDWGLLMSAVVISLIPILIFFALVQKNLVQGLSAGAVKV
;
A
#
# COMPACT_ATOMS: atom_id res chain seq x y z
N MET A 1 -1.09 12.29 48.59
CA MET A 1 -0.56 11.27 47.65
C MET A 1 -1.66 10.40 47.03
N HIS A 2 -2.62 9.87 47.76
CA HIS A 2 -3.68 8.97 47.30
C HIS A 2 -4.62 9.54 46.21
N ALA A 3 -4.98 10.79 46.24
CA ALA A 3 -5.90 11.41 45.27
C ALA A 3 -5.26 11.51 43.85
N LYS A 4 -3.97 11.84 43.78
CA LYS A 4 -3.22 11.92 42.48
C LYS A 4 -3.07 10.55 41.84
N GLN A 5 -2.71 9.53 42.62
CA GLN A 5 -2.63 8.15 42.15
C GLN A 5 -3.97 7.58 41.66
N ARG A 6 -5.08 7.92 42.40
CA ARG A 6 -6.44 7.53 41.97
C ARG A 6 -6.84 8.18 40.64
N ASN A 7 -6.54 9.46 40.44
CA ASN A 7 -6.84 10.18 39.19
C ASN A 7 -6.00 9.64 38.01
N GLU A 8 -4.75 9.26 38.25
CA GLU A 8 -3.92 8.60 37.23
C GLU A 8 -4.46 7.22 36.87
N ALA A 9 -4.88 6.40 37.85
CA ALA A 9 -5.50 5.10 37.60
C ALA A 9 -6.80 5.23 36.79
N ILE A 10 -7.67 6.17 37.16
CA ILE A 10 -8.92 6.44 36.41
C ILE A 10 -8.60 6.86 34.98
N ARG A 11 -7.62 7.74 34.76
CA ARG A 11 -7.20 8.19 33.42
C ARG A 11 -6.69 7.02 32.57
N HIS A 12 -5.92 6.10 33.15
CA HIS A 12 -5.47 4.90 32.44
C HIS A 12 -6.64 3.98 32.08
N VAL A 13 -7.57 3.73 33.01
CA VAL A 13 -8.77 2.92 32.74
C VAL A 13 -9.60 3.54 31.62
N VAL A 14 -9.86 4.82 31.67
CA VAL A 14 -10.60 5.54 30.61
C VAL A 14 -9.86 5.43 29.26
N ALA A 15 -8.54 5.62 29.27
CA ALA A 15 -7.74 5.50 28.05
C ALA A 15 -7.81 4.07 27.47
N TYR A 16 -7.71 3.03 28.31
CA TYR A 16 -7.84 1.63 27.86
C TYR A 16 -9.24 1.32 27.32
N VAL A 17 -10.29 1.73 28.01
CA VAL A 17 -11.68 1.53 27.55
C VAL A 17 -11.90 2.22 26.21
N PHE A 18 -11.46 3.47 26.08
CA PHE A 18 -11.55 4.21 24.82
C PHE A 18 -10.77 3.53 23.69
N THR A 19 -9.53 3.10 23.97
CA THR A 19 -8.70 2.41 22.98
C THR A 19 -9.34 1.09 22.53
N ILE A 20 -9.85 0.28 23.46
CA ILE A 20 -10.54 -0.98 23.16
C ILE A 20 -11.79 -0.72 22.32
N ALA A 21 -12.60 0.30 22.67
CA ALA A 21 -13.79 0.67 21.91
C ALA A 21 -13.44 1.09 20.47
N MET A 22 -12.38 1.89 20.29
CA MET A 22 -11.91 2.31 18.97
C MET A 22 -11.37 1.13 18.14
N VAL A 23 -10.62 0.21 18.77
CA VAL A 23 -10.15 -1.01 18.10
C VAL A 23 -11.32 -1.88 17.68
N PHE A 24 -12.31 -2.08 18.56
CA PHE A 24 -13.51 -2.85 18.24
C PHE A 24 -14.26 -2.24 17.05
N LEU A 25 -14.48 -0.91 17.08
CA LEU A 25 -15.14 -0.18 15.97
C LEU A 25 -14.38 -0.36 14.64
N ALA A 26 -13.04 -0.27 14.68
CA ALA A 26 -12.20 -0.40 13.49
C ALA A 26 -12.17 -1.83 12.93
N VAL A 27 -12.26 -2.86 13.80
CA VAL A 27 -12.16 -4.28 13.40
C VAL A 27 -13.53 -4.85 13.00
N THR A 28 -14.63 -4.31 13.51
CA THR A 28 -15.99 -4.79 13.23
C THR A 28 -16.31 -4.96 11.74
N PRO A 29 -16.02 -4.00 10.83
CA PRO A 29 -16.32 -4.18 9.42
C PRO A 29 -15.55 -5.36 8.80
N PHE A 30 -14.32 -5.60 9.21
CA PHE A 30 -13.53 -6.73 8.72
C PHE A 30 -14.09 -8.07 9.21
N ILE A 31 -14.51 -8.13 10.47
CA ILE A 31 -15.21 -9.31 11.02
C ILE A 31 -16.48 -9.57 10.21
N TYR A 32 -17.27 -8.53 9.91
CA TYR A 32 -18.49 -8.69 9.13
C TYR A 32 -18.23 -9.22 7.71
N VAL A 33 -17.17 -8.74 7.05
CA VAL A 33 -16.74 -9.25 5.73
C VAL A 33 -16.42 -10.75 5.80
N VAL A 34 -15.63 -11.16 6.80
CA VAL A 34 -15.25 -12.57 7.00
C VAL A 34 -16.50 -13.43 7.31
N LEU A 35 -17.36 -12.98 8.21
CA LEU A 35 -18.60 -13.70 8.54
C LEU A 35 -19.49 -13.84 7.31
N THR A 36 -19.64 -12.81 6.49
CA THR A 36 -20.46 -12.85 5.26
C THR A 36 -19.86 -13.80 4.23
N ALA A 37 -18.54 -13.85 4.08
CA ALA A 37 -17.86 -14.79 3.20
C ALA A 37 -18.11 -16.27 3.57
N LEU A 38 -18.42 -16.53 4.84
CA LEU A 38 -18.68 -17.89 5.39
C LEU A 38 -20.15 -18.27 5.44
N LYS A 39 -21.08 -17.39 5.02
CA LYS A 39 -22.53 -17.65 4.99
C LYS A 39 -22.96 -18.38 3.72
N THR A 40 -24.06 -19.14 3.83
CA THR A 40 -24.80 -19.61 2.65
C THR A 40 -25.58 -18.47 2.00
N LYS A 41 -26.05 -18.65 0.77
CA LYS A 41 -26.84 -17.61 0.06
C LYS A 41 -28.09 -17.22 0.84
N GLU A 42 -28.79 -18.19 1.41
CA GLU A 42 -30.02 -17.98 2.21
C GLU A 42 -29.70 -17.08 3.43
N GLN A 43 -28.59 -17.36 4.13
CA GLN A 43 -28.18 -16.60 5.30
C GLN A 43 -27.73 -15.16 4.97
N ILE A 44 -27.17 -14.94 3.78
CA ILE A 44 -26.70 -13.59 3.36
C ILE A 44 -27.92 -12.66 3.18
N TYR A 45 -29.01 -13.18 2.65
CA TYR A 45 -30.22 -12.38 2.38
C TYR A 45 -31.23 -12.37 3.54
N ASP A 46 -30.91 -13.05 4.65
CA ASP A 46 -31.71 -13.01 5.88
C ASP A 46 -31.13 -11.96 6.86
N PRO A 47 -31.78 -10.79 7.05
CA PRO A 47 -31.27 -9.73 7.92
C PRO A 47 -31.16 -10.14 9.40
N SER A 48 -31.87 -11.19 9.82
CA SER A 48 -31.82 -11.68 11.22
C SER A 48 -30.55 -12.46 11.53
N GLN A 49 -29.83 -12.93 10.52
CA GLN A 49 -28.65 -13.77 10.67
C GLN A 49 -27.35 -12.96 10.52
N ILE A 50 -27.01 -12.18 11.54
CA ILE A 50 -25.72 -11.44 11.55
C ILE A 50 -24.54 -12.42 11.62
N ILE A 51 -24.63 -13.45 12.48
CA ILE A 51 -23.63 -14.50 12.64
C ILE A 51 -24.10 -15.75 11.87
N PRO A 52 -23.23 -16.41 11.08
CA PRO A 52 -23.61 -17.62 10.36
C PRO A 52 -23.99 -18.74 11.33
N THR A 53 -25.17 -19.33 11.15
CA THR A 53 -25.61 -20.53 11.87
C THR A 53 -25.02 -21.79 11.24
N HIS A 54 -24.77 -21.76 9.92
CA HIS A 54 -24.07 -22.79 9.17
C HIS A 54 -22.89 -22.16 8.44
N ILE A 55 -21.66 -22.58 8.79
CA ILE A 55 -20.44 -22.11 8.16
C ILE A 55 -20.20 -22.93 6.90
N THR A 56 -19.98 -22.25 5.76
CA THR A 56 -19.58 -22.87 4.49
C THR A 56 -18.33 -22.23 3.92
N PHE A 57 -17.55 -23.01 3.18
CA PHE A 57 -16.40 -22.56 2.40
C PHE A 57 -16.70 -22.57 0.89
N ASP A 58 -17.95 -22.80 0.49
CA ASP A 58 -18.33 -22.90 -0.92
C ASP A 58 -18.07 -21.60 -1.69
N ASN A 59 -18.29 -20.44 -1.07
CA ASN A 59 -17.96 -19.15 -1.68
C ASN A 59 -16.48 -19.04 -2.01
N PHE A 60 -15.58 -19.42 -1.09
CA PHE A 60 -14.14 -19.46 -1.34
C PHE A 60 -13.76 -20.45 -2.43
N ARG A 61 -14.38 -21.63 -2.43
CA ARG A 61 -14.16 -22.66 -3.47
C ARG A 61 -14.57 -22.15 -4.84
N GLN A 62 -15.73 -21.50 -4.95
CA GLN A 62 -16.19 -20.93 -6.22
C GLN A 62 -15.26 -19.83 -6.72
N VAL A 63 -14.86 -18.90 -5.85
CA VAL A 63 -13.92 -17.82 -6.20
C VAL A 63 -12.58 -18.40 -6.69
N LEU A 64 -12.01 -19.38 -6.00
CA LEU A 64 -10.69 -19.90 -6.31
C LEU A 64 -10.66 -20.85 -7.51
N PHE A 65 -11.72 -21.66 -7.72
CA PHE A 65 -11.67 -22.76 -8.67
C PHE A 65 -12.68 -22.65 -9.82
N GLN A 66 -13.70 -21.78 -9.71
CA GLN A 66 -14.76 -21.67 -10.72
C GLN A 66 -14.81 -20.29 -11.39
N SER A 67 -13.87 -19.39 -11.01
CA SER A 67 -13.74 -18.05 -11.60
C SER A 67 -12.32 -17.78 -12.08
N ASN A 68 -12.14 -16.65 -12.77
CA ASN A 68 -10.81 -16.18 -13.18
C ASN A 68 -10.05 -15.48 -12.05
N PHE A 69 -10.55 -15.50 -10.83
CA PHE A 69 -10.03 -14.70 -9.71
C PHE A 69 -8.55 -14.98 -9.40
N VAL A 70 -8.13 -16.25 -9.39
CA VAL A 70 -6.71 -16.61 -9.16
C VAL A 70 -5.80 -15.95 -10.18
N ARG A 71 -6.22 -15.87 -11.43
CA ARG A 71 -5.47 -15.19 -12.50
C ARG A 71 -5.37 -13.69 -12.22
N TYR A 72 -6.47 -13.05 -11.86
CA TYR A 72 -6.50 -11.63 -11.49
C TYR A 72 -5.61 -11.34 -10.29
N PHE A 73 -5.65 -12.22 -9.29
CA PHE A 73 -4.79 -12.16 -8.12
C PHE A 73 -3.30 -12.20 -8.49
N MET A 74 -2.91 -13.17 -9.33
CA MET A 74 -1.51 -13.29 -9.78
C MET A 74 -1.06 -12.11 -10.64
N ASN A 75 -1.95 -11.59 -11.50
CA ASN A 75 -1.69 -10.36 -12.26
C ASN A 75 -1.41 -9.18 -11.32
N SER A 76 -2.26 -9.00 -10.31
CA SER A 76 -2.09 -7.91 -9.34
C SER A 76 -0.80 -8.06 -8.53
N ILE A 77 -0.46 -9.25 -8.06
CA ILE A 77 0.81 -9.51 -7.38
C ILE A 77 1.98 -9.11 -8.27
N PHE A 78 2.00 -9.58 -9.53
CA PHE A 78 3.07 -9.27 -10.47
C PHE A 78 3.20 -7.76 -10.72
N ILE A 79 2.10 -7.10 -11.10
CA ILE A 79 2.08 -5.66 -11.43
C ILE A 79 2.50 -4.84 -10.22
N THR A 80 1.94 -5.13 -9.04
CA THR A 80 2.23 -4.39 -7.80
C THR A 80 3.69 -4.57 -7.36
N LEU A 81 4.22 -5.79 -7.38
CA LEU A 81 5.61 -6.03 -6.99
C LEU A 81 6.60 -5.36 -7.95
N VAL A 82 6.36 -5.43 -9.26
CA VAL A 82 7.23 -4.80 -10.26
C VAL A 82 7.15 -3.28 -10.13
N THR A 83 5.95 -2.70 -9.97
CA THR A 83 5.78 -1.26 -9.74
C THR A 83 6.50 -0.82 -8.46
N THR A 84 6.32 -1.55 -7.36
CA THR A 84 6.97 -1.26 -6.08
C THR A 84 8.49 -1.28 -6.24
N LEU A 85 9.05 -2.29 -6.89
CA LEU A 85 10.49 -2.41 -7.10
C LEU A 85 11.04 -1.24 -7.94
N ILE A 86 10.38 -0.90 -9.05
CA ILE A 86 10.78 0.22 -9.91
C ILE A 86 10.70 1.53 -9.12
N CYS A 87 9.60 1.79 -8.42
CA CYS A 87 9.44 3.00 -7.61
C CYS A 87 10.47 3.09 -6.50
N MET A 88 10.82 1.99 -5.84
CA MET A 88 11.86 1.96 -4.82
C MET A 88 13.24 2.31 -5.40
N ILE A 89 13.63 1.67 -6.49
CA ILE A 89 14.93 1.96 -7.12
C ILE A 89 15.01 3.44 -7.53
N LEU A 90 14.00 3.93 -8.26
CA LEU A 90 13.98 5.31 -8.76
C LEU A 90 13.88 6.33 -7.63
N SER A 91 13.08 6.07 -6.59
CA SER A 91 12.94 6.99 -5.46
C SER A 91 14.21 7.08 -4.63
N VAL A 92 14.92 5.97 -4.42
CA VAL A 92 16.20 5.95 -3.69
C VAL A 92 17.25 6.71 -4.46
N MET A 93 17.36 6.50 -5.77
CA MET A 93 18.31 7.23 -6.63
C MET A 93 18.03 8.75 -6.64
N ALA A 94 16.76 9.12 -6.86
CA ALA A 94 16.34 10.52 -6.88
C ALA A 94 16.53 11.20 -5.52
N ALA A 95 16.12 10.53 -4.44
CA ALA A 95 16.24 11.07 -3.09
C ALA A 95 17.71 11.24 -2.67
N TYR A 96 18.57 10.28 -2.98
CA TYR A 96 20.02 10.42 -2.72
C TYR A 96 20.60 11.61 -3.47
N GLY A 97 20.26 11.76 -4.76
CA GLY A 97 20.68 12.93 -5.55
C GLY A 97 20.22 14.25 -4.93
N LEU A 98 18.91 14.33 -4.57
CA LEU A 98 18.30 15.57 -4.08
C LEU A 98 18.67 15.94 -2.64
N THR A 99 19.25 15.01 -1.86
CA THR A 99 19.56 15.23 -0.43
C THR A 99 21.06 15.25 -0.14
N ARG A 100 21.86 14.51 -0.91
CA ARG A 100 23.31 14.34 -0.67
C ARG A 100 24.20 15.10 -1.64
N TYR A 101 23.61 15.67 -2.69
CA TYR A 101 24.35 16.57 -3.59
C TYR A 101 23.86 18.00 -3.43
N ARG A 102 24.77 18.96 -3.63
CA ARG A 102 24.48 20.41 -3.60
C ARG A 102 23.78 20.83 -4.91
N ILE A 103 22.52 20.36 -5.12
CA ILE A 103 21.74 20.74 -6.30
C ILE A 103 21.04 22.06 -6.01
N VAL A 104 21.33 23.07 -6.84
CA VAL A 104 20.63 24.37 -6.77
C VAL A 104 19.14 24.14 -7.04
N GLY A 105 18.29 24.58 -6.12
CA GLY A 105 16.85 24.42 -6.26
C GLY A 105 16.30 23.03 -5.89
N ALA A 106 17.07 22.14 -5.24
CA ALA A 106 16.59 20.81 -4.81
C ALA A 106 15.25 20.86 -4.05
N GLY A 107 15.03 21.88 -3.20
CA GLY A 107 13.76 22.10 -2.52
C GLY A 107 12.59 22.35 -3.48
N LYS A 108 12.82 23.18 -4.50
CA LYS A 108 11.81 23.47 -5.53
C LYS A 108 11.50 22.24 -6.38
N ILE A 109 12.52 21.45 -6.73
CA ILE A 109 12.35 20.17 -7.46
C ILE A 109 11.50 19.20 -6.65
N LYS A 110 11.83 18.99 -5.36
CA LYS A 110 11.04 18.12 -4.46
C LYS A 110 9.59 18.57 -4.38
N MET A 111 9.36 19.87 -4.25
CA MET A 111 8.01 20.43 -4.19
C MET A 111 7.26 20.25 -5.53
N ALA A 112 7.91 20.54 -6.66
CA ALA A 112 7.32 20.35 -7.99
C ALA A 112 6.92 18.89 -8.24
N VAL A 113 7.77 17.93 -7.86
CA VAL A 113 7.46 16.49 -7.96
C VAL A 113 6.25 16.14 -7.11
N LEU A 114 6.16 16.64 -5.87
CA LEU A 114 4.99 16.37 -5.01
C LEU A 114 3.71 17.03 -5.54
N MET A 115 3.81 18.23 -6.12
CA MET A 115 2.67 18.95 -6.69
C MET A 115 1.99 18.18 -7.83
N THR A 116 2.69 17.29 -8.53
CA THR A 116 2.06 16.44 -9.57
C THR A 116 0.94 15.57 -9.00
N ARG A 117 0.97 15.22 -7.71
CA ARG A 117 -0.10 14.48 -7.03
C ARG A 117 -1.33 15.30 -6.66
N MET A 118 -1.26 16.62 -6.75
CA MET A 118 -2.42 17.48 -6.49
C MET A 118 -3.44 17.46 -7.64
N PHE A 119 -3.01 17.02 -8.82
CA PHE A 119 -3.94 16.85 -9.93
C PHE A 119 -4.84 15.62 -9.68
N PRO A 120 -6.17 15.79 -9.76
CA PRO A 120 -7.08 14.66 -9.67
C PRO A 120 -6.78 13.63 -10.76
N GLY A 121 -6.54 12.36 -10.37
CA GLY A 121 -6.15 11.30 -11.30
C GLY A 121 -7.15 11.11 -12.45
N ILE A 122 -8.44 11.31 -12.18
CA ILE A 122 -9.49 11.18 -13.19
C ILE A 122 -9.33 12.17 -14.36
N LEU A 123 -8.83 13.37 -14.09
CA LEU A 123 -8.58 14.38 -15.15
C LEU A 123 -7.40 13.99 -16.04
N LEU A 124 -6.48 13.18 -15.52
CA LEU A 124 -5.31 12.71 -16.25
C LEU A 124 -5.60 11.44 -17.07
N CYS A 125 -6.74 10.78 -16.87
CA CYS A 125 -7.08 9.55 -17.59
C CYS A 125 -7.08 9.73 -19.10
N ILE A 126 -7.68 10.80 -19.61
CA ILE A 126 -7.78 11.05 -21.05
C ILE A 126 -6.41 11.27 -21.69
N PRO A 127 -5.58 12.23 -21.22
CA PRO A 127 -4.25 12.44 -21.79
C PRO A 127 -3.36 11.20 -21.66
N TYR A 128 -3.42 10.49 -20.54
CA TYR A 128 -2.68 9.25 -20.38
C TYR A 128 -3.14 8.16 -21.34
N TYR A 129 -4.45 8.01 -21.55
CA TYR A 129 -4.97 7.05 -22.52
C TYR A 129 -4.46 7.33 -23.93
N ILE A 130 -4.44 8.60 -24.36
CA ILE A 130 -3.93 9.01 -25.67
C ILE A 130 -2.44 8.65 -25.80
N ILE A 131 -1.62 8.98 -24.81
CA ILE A 131 -0.19 8.69 -24.81
C ILE A 131 0.04 7.17 -24.86
N MET A 132 -0.63 6.39 -24.02
CA MET A 132 -0.47 4.93 -23.98
C MET A 132 -0.96 4.26 -25.26
N LYS A 133 -2.00 4.80 -25.89
CA LYS A 133 -2.48 4.33 -27.20
C LYS A 133 -1.44 4.60 -28.30
N GLN A 134 -0.83 5.77 -28.34
CA GLN A 134 0.23 6.11 -29.31
C GLN A 134 1.48 5.22 -29.14
N LEU A 135 1.79 4.82 -27.89
CA LEU A 135 2.89 3.93 -27.56
C LEU A 135 2.55 2.44 -27.74
N ASN A 136 1.31 2.09 -28.14
CA ASN A 136 0.80 0.72 -28.23
C ASN A 136 0.90 -0.04 -26.88
N LEU A 137 0.70 0.67 -25.77
CA LEU A 137 0.79 0.13 -24.40
C LEU A 137 -0.58 -0.06 -23.74
N ILE A 138 -1.69 0.23 -24.44
CA ILE A 138 -3.03 -0.13 -23.98
C ILE A 138 -3.15 -1.66 -23.94
N ASP A 139 -3.91 -2.15 -22.97
CA ASP A 139 -4.11 -3.58 -22.73
C ASP A 139 -2.79 -4.34 -22.51
N SER A 140 -1.84 -3.72 -21.80
CA SER A 140 -0.56 -4.35 -21.47
C SER A 140 -0.16 -4.14 -20.01
N TYR A 141 0.52 -5.13 -19.42
CA TYR A 141 1.06 -5.01 -18.06
C TYR A 141 2.12 -3.89 -17.97
N ILE A 142 2.93 -3.71 -19.01
CA ILE A 142 3.95 -2.65 -19.06
C ILE A 142 3.27 -1.27 -19.00
N GLY A 143 2.23 -1.06 -19.81
CA GLY A 143 1.46 0.20 -19.78
C GLY A 143 0.88 0.47 -18.39
N LEU A 144 0.30 -0.55 -17.74
CA LEU A 144 -0.29 -0.41 -16.42
C LEU A 144 0.78 -0.14 -15.33
N ILE A 145 1.93 -0.83 -15.39
CA ILE A 145 3.07 -0.58 -14.48
C ILE A 145 3.59 0.85 -14.63
N LEU A 146 3.76 1.36 -15.85
CA LEU A 146 4.19 2.74 -16.09
C LEU A 146 3.18 3.75 -15.53
N MET A 147 1.88 3.47 -15.69
CA MET A 147 0.83 4.28 -15.10
C MET A 147 0.91 4.29 -13.58
N TYR A 148 1.06 3.11 -12.97
CA TYR A 148 1.17 3.01 -11.52
C TYR A 148 2.43 3.73 -10.99
N CYS A 149 3.54 3.64 -11.71
CA CYS A 149 4.74 4.42 -11.37
C CYS A 149 4.49 5.92 -11.44
N SER A 150 3.73 6.42 -12.41
CA SER A 150 3.53 7.85 -12.61
C SER A 150 2.93 8.57 -11.40
N PHE A 151 2.00 7.93 -10.70
CA PHE A 151 1.37 8.52 -9.52
C PHE A 151 1.97 8.03 -8.19
N THR A 152 2.65 6.88 -8.15
CA THR A 152 3.25 6.34 -6.93
C THR A 152 4.61 6.97 -6.65
N LEU A 153 5.44 7.15 -7.68
CA LEU A 153 6.82 7.61 -7.58
C LEU A 153 6.99 8.99 -6.92
N PRO A 154 6.16 10.02 -7.19
CA PRO A 154 6.33 11.33 -6.57
C PRO A 154 6.34 11.30 -5.04
N PHE A 155 5.42 10.58 -4.44
CA PHE A 155 5.37 10.42 -2.98
C PHE A 155 6.50 9.52 -2.47
N ALA A 156 6.86 8.47 -3.21
CA ALA A 156 7.99 7.62 -2.86
C ALA A 156 9.29 8.43 -2.78
N ILE A 157 9.55 9.33 -3.75
CA ILE A 157 10.70 10.24 -3.73
C ILE A 157 10.64 11.16 -2.52
N TRP A 158 9.48 11.79 -2.28
CA TRP A 158 9.30 12.70 -1.14
C TRP A 158 9.59 12.01 0.19
N ASN A 159 8.99 10.84 0.41
CA ASN A 159 9.14 10.07 1.63
C ASN A 159 10.59 9.60 1.83
N THR A 160 11.23 9.08 0.78
CA THR A 160 12.63 8.66 0.84
C THR A 160 13.57 9.83 1.10
N CYS A 161 13.29 11.03 0.54
CA CYS A 161 14.04 12.25 0.87
C CYS A 161 13.94 12.59 2.36
N ALA A 162 12.75 12.49 2.96
CA ALA A 162 12.55 12.76 4.38
C ALA A 162 13.42 11.83 5.26
N PHE A 163 13.47 10.55 4.92
CA PHE A 163 14.33 9.60 5.63
C PHE A 163 15.82 9.90 5.43
N PHE A 164 16.27 10.22 4.22
CA PHE A 164 17.69 10.56 4.01
C PHE A 164 18.11 11.83 4.73
N ILE A 165 17.24 12.83 4.83
CA ILE A 165 17.51 14.06 5.58
C ILE A 165 17.68 13.78 7.08
N SER A 166 16.97 12.79 7.62
CA SER A 166 17.09 12.42 9.05
C SER A 166 18.38 11.66 9.39
N ILE A 167 19.11 11.17 8.40
CA ILE A 167 20.40 10.48 8.61
C ILE A 167 21.51 11.53 8.69
N PRO A 168 22.28 11.60 9.80
CA PRO A 168 23.39 12.51 9.95
C PRO A 168 24.42 12.38 8.81
N TRP A 169 24.90 13.51 8.32
CA TRP A 169 25.88 13.57 7.22
C TRP A 169 27.23 12.97 7.64
N GLU A 170 27.55 13.09 8.91
CA GLU A 170 28.78 12.64 9.53
C GLU A 170 29.03 11.14 9.36
N LEU A 171 27.97 10.34 9.24
CA LEU A 171 28.10 8.89 8.98
C LEU A 171 28.65 8.59 7.59
N GLU A 172 28.29 9.40 6.60
CA GLU A 172 28.84 9.26 5.24
C GLU A 172 30.27 9.78 5.16
N GLU A 173 30.56 10.86 5.88
CA GLU A 173 31.93 11.42 5.97
C GLU A 173 32.89 10.46 6.68
N ALA A 174 32.49 9.87 7.81
CA ALA A 174 33.29 8.87 8.53
C ALA A 174 33.64 7.68 7.62
N ALA A 175 32.64 7.12 6.92
CA ALA A 175 32.88 6.02 5.97
C ALA A 175 33.87 6.42 4.85
N ARG A 176 33.88 7.70 4.44
CA ARG A 176 34.82 8.19 3.42
C ARG A 176 36.24 8.38 3.98
N ILE A 177 36.37 8.80 5.24
CA ILE A 177 37.64 8.85 5.95
C ILE A 177 38.24 7.45 6.08
N ASP A 178 37.39 6.43 6.32
CA ASP A 178 37.75 5.00 6.36
C ASP A 178 38.06 4.41 4.97
N GLY A 179 38.17 5.25 3.92
CA GLY A 179 38.56 4.83 2.57
C GLY A 179 37.44 4.34 1.68
N CYS A 180 36.17 4.49 2.07
CA CYS A 180 35.06 4.16 1.20
C CYS A 180 34.89 5.21 0.10
N SER A 181 34.71 4.76 -1.16
CA SER A 181 34.17 5.62 -2.20
C SER A 181 32.72 6.05 -1.86
N ARG A 182 32.23 7.13 -2.49
CA ARG A 182 30.84 7.60 -2.26
C ARG A 182 29.78 6.51 -2.51
N LEU A 183 29.91 5.73 -3.59
CA LEU A 183 29.02 4.61 -3.87
C LEU A 183 29.14 3.49 -2.81
N LYS A 184 30.35 3.19 -2.36
CA LYS A 184 30.56 2.19 -1.31
C LYS A 184 29.97 2.63 0.02
N SER A 185 30.12 3.92 0.40
CA SER A 185 29.48 4.50 1.59
C SER A 185 27.95 4.44 1.48
N PHE A 186 27.38 4.76 0.30
CA PHE A 186 25.94 4.62 0.06
C PHE A 186 25.44 3.21 0.31
N PHE A 187 26.03 2.19 -0.31
CA PHE A 187 25.55 0.81 -0.19
C PHE A 187 25.81 0.18 1.18
N HIS A 188 26.94 0.48 1.82
CA HIS A 188 27.31 -0.16 3.10
C HIS A 188 26.82 0.59 4.33
N VAL A 189 26.64 1.90 4.26
CA VAL A 189 26.23 2.71 5.41
C VAL A 189 24.80 3.23 5.22
N ILE A 190 24.58 4.07 4.19
CA ILE A 190 23.32 4.82 4.05
C ILE A 190 22.13 3.88 3.85
N ILE A 191 22.24 2.89 2.97
CA ILE A 191 21.15 1.90 2.75
C ILE A 191 20.82 1.16 4.04
N HIS A 192 21.83 0.81 4.85
CA HIS A 192 21.60 0.06 6.08
C HIS A 192 20.88 0.89 7.14
N VAL A 193 21.28 2.14 7.31
CA VAL A 193 20.63 3.06 8.26
C VAL A 193 19.24 3.46 7.78
N ALA A 194 19.04 3.60 6.46
CA ALA A 194 17.76 3.98 5.85
C ALA A 194 16.75 2.82 5.75
N LYS A 195 17.13 1.56 6.06
CA LYS A 195 16.24 0.39 5.94
C LYS A 195 14.82 0.62 6.46
N PRO A 196 14.59 1.17 7.67
CA PRO A 196 13.23 1.41 8.16
C PRO A 196 12.42 2.30 7.22
N GLY A 197 13.02 3.36 6.68
CA GLY A 197 12.40 4.26 5.72
C GLY A 197 12.07 3.60 4.39
N PHE A 198 12.93 2.70 3.92
CA PHE A 198 12.66 1.94 2.70
C PHE A 198 11.48 1.01 2.86
N PHE A 199 11.34 0.34 4.00
CA PHE A 199 10.18 -0.51 4.26
C PHE A 199 8.87 0.28 4.30
N VAL A 200 8.87 1.47 4.91
CA VAL A 200 7.69 2.37 4.90
C VAL A 200 7.33 2.78 3.48
N THR A 201 8.34 3.21 2.70
CA THR A 201 8.12 3.64 1.31
C THR A 201 7.65 2.48 0.43
N ALA A 202 8.24 1.29 0.60
CA ALA A 202 7.83 0.09 -0.14
C ALA A 202 6.40 -0.33 0.20
N LEU A 203 6.00 -0.30 1.49
CA LEU A 203 4.63 -0.55 1.91
C LEU A 203 3.65 0.42 1.25
N PHE A 204 3.97 1.71 1.24
CA PHE A 204 3.17 2.71 0.56
C PHE A 204 3.03 2.43 -0.94
N CYS A 205 4.13 2.15 -1.63
CA CYS A 205 4.11 1.82 -3.06
C CYS A 205 3.28 0.57 -3.33
N PHE A 206 3.45 -0.46 -2.51
CA PHE A 206 2.68 -1.69 -2.61
C PHE A 206 1.19 -1.45 -2.45
N MET A 207 0.77 -0.81 -1.35
CA MET A 207 -0.65 -0.55 -1.07
C MET A 207 -1.29 0.31 -2.15
N THR A 208 -0.64 1.41 -2.57
CA THR A 208 -1.16 2.31 -3.60
C THR A 208 -1.36 1.60 -4.95
N SER A 209 -0.45 0.70 -5.31
CA SER A 209 -0.55 -0.06 -6.57
C SER A 209 -1.52 -1.24 -6.45
N TRP A 210 -1.63 -1.85 -5.27
CA TRP A 210 -2.55 -2.96 -5.01
C TRP A 210 -4.01 -2.54 -5.07
N ASP A 211 -4.35 -1.40 -4.47
CA ASP A 211 -5.73 -0.92 -4.36
C ASP A 211 -6.19 -0.16 -5.62
N GLU A 212 -5.34 -0.08 -6.65
CA GLU A 212 -5.66 0.71 -7.83
C GLU A 212 -6.70 -0.01 -8.72
N TYR A 213 -7.79 0.69 -8.98
CA TYR A 213 -8.92 0.21 -9.80
C TYR A 213 -9.12 1.04 -11.06
N MET A 214 -9.04 2.38 -10.95
CA MET A 214 -9.50 3.31 -11.98
C MET A 214 -8.69 3.17 -13.28
N TYR A 215 -7.36 3.23 -13.18
CA TYR A 215 -6.52 3.09 -14.36
C TYR A 215 -6.58 1.66 -14.91
N ALA A 216 -6.58 0.65 -14.03
CA ALA A 216 -6.70 -0.73 -14.48
C ALA A 216 -8.01 -0.99 -15.24
N SER A 217 -9.13 -0.42 -14.81
CA SER A 217 -10.43 -0.58 -15.49
C SER A 217 -10.50 0.13 -16.85
N ILE A 218 -9.70 1.20 -17.04
CA ILE A 218 -9.67 1.97 -18.31
C ILE A 218 -8.65 1.40 -19.28
N PHE A 219 -7.51 0.93 -18.78
CA PHE A 219 -6.38 0.52 -19.63
C PHE A 219 -6.35 -0.97 -19.96
N ILE A 220 -6.99 -1.83 -19.18
CA ILE A 220 -7.04 -3.28 -19.41
C ILE A 220 -8.41 -3.69 -19.95
N ASN A 221 -8.41 -4.21 -21.17
CA ASN A 221 -9.63 -4.65 -21.87
C ASN A 221 -9.77 -6.18 -21.85
N THR A 222 -8.64 -6.89 -21.98
CA THR A 222 -8.64 -8.37 -22.03
C THR A 222 -8.91 -8.96 -20.64
N THR A 223 -9.94 -9.78 -20.52
CA THR A 223 -10.33 -10.42 -19.24
C THR A 223 -9.16 -11.11 -18.56
N SER A 224 -8.32 -11.85 -19.30
CA SER A 224 -7.19 -12.57 -18.71
C SER A 224 -6.10 -11.68 -18.12
N LYS A 225 -6.11 -10.39 -18.41
CA LYS A 225 -5.13 -9.40 -17.92
C LYS A 225 -5.66 -8.53 -16.78
N LYS A 226 -6.95 -8.64 -16.43
CA LYS A 226 -7.55 -7.87 -15.34
C LYS A 226 -6.74 -8.00 -14.05
N THR A 227 -6.68 -6.91 -13.29
CA THR A 227 -6.22 -6.92 -11.89
C THR A 227 -7.33 -7.42 -10.98
N ILE A 228 -6.99 -7.76 -9.74
CA ILE A 228 -7.95 -8.26 -8.75
C ILE A 228 -9.06 -7.24 -8.48
N GLN A 229 -8.75 -5.95 -8.41
CA GLN A 229 -9.71 -4.89 -8.15
C GLN A 229 -10.74 -4.79 -9.28
N VAL A 230 -10.29 -4.87 -10.53
CA VAL A 230 -11.19 -4.89 -11.71
C VAL A 230 -11.93 -6.21 -11.79
N GLY A 231 -11.28 -7.33 -11.48
CA GLY A 231 -11.88 -8.66 -11.52
C GLY A 231 -12.98 -8.87 -10.49
N MET A 232 -12.95 -8.18 -9.35
CA MET A 232 -14.04 -8.24 -8.35
C MET A 232 -15.38 -7.72 -8.91
N GLN A 233 -15.36 -6.88 -9.95
CA GLN A 233 -16.58 -6.43 -10.64
C GLN A 233 -17.32 -7.59 -11.31
N ASP A 234 -16.66 -8.70 -11.61
CA ASP A 234 -17.31 -9.88 -12.20
C ASP A 234 -18.34 -10.51 -11.23
N PHE A 235 -18.25 -10.21 -9.90
CA PHE A 235 -19.21 -10.62 -8.87
C PHE A 235 -20.34 -9.61 -8.66
N VAL A 236 -20.27 -8.45 -9.34
CA VAL A 236 -21.29 -7.39 -9.30
C VAL A 236 -22.05 -7.41 -10.62
N GLY A 237 -23.18 -8.08 -10.65
CA GLY A 237 -24.03 -8.13 -11.82
C GLY A 237 -24.85 -6.84 -11.99
N GLN A 238 -25.52 -6.72 -13.15
CA GLN A 238 -26.32 -5.53 -13.48
C GLN A 238 -27.50 -5.30 -12.53
N TYR A 239 -28.08 -6.37 -12.00
CA TYR A 239 -29.30 -6.33 -11.15
C TYR A 239 -29.09 -6.90 -9.75
N SER A 240 -28.00 -7.57 -9.49
CA SER A 240 -27.73 -8.19 -8.19
C SER A 240 -26.23 -8.33 -7.94
N VAL A 241 -25.83 -8.32 -6.67
CA VAL A 241 -24.48 -8.56 -6.22
C VAL A 241 -24.40 -9.93 -5.57
N ASP A 242 -23.46 -10.77 -5.97
CA ASP A 242 -23.16 -12.01 -5.23
C ASP A 242 -22.24 -11.67 -4.04
N TRP A 243 -22.87 -11.30 -2.92
CA TRP A 243 -22.16 -10.88 -1.72
C TRP A 243 -21.27 -11.98 -1.14
N GLY A 244 -21.63 -13.25 -1.28
CA GLY A 244 -20.80 -14.36 -0.80
C GLY A 244 -19.49 -14.45 -1.55
N LEU A 245 -19.54 -14.41 -2.88
CA LEU A 245 -18.35 -14.44 -3.73
C LEU A 245 -17.52 -13.16 -3.57
N LEU A 246 -18.17 -12.00 -3.57
CA LEU A 246 -17.48 -10.71 -3.43
C LEU A 246 -16.75 -10.62 -2.09
N MET A 247 -17.39 -10.97 -0.97
CA MET A 247 -16.76 -10.92 0.35
C MET A 247 -15.63 -11.94 0.48
N SER A 248 -15.78 -13.13 -0.12
CA SER A 248 -14.71 -14.12 -0.16
C SER A 248 -13.49 -13.62 -0.96
N ALA A 249 -13.74 -12.97 -2.10
CA ALA A 249 -12.70 -12.33 -2.90
C ALA A 249 -11.99 -11.22 -2.13
N VAL A 250 -12.73 -10.38 -1.40
CA VAL A 250 -12.16 -9.34 -0.52
C VAL A 250 -11.28 -9.95 0.56
N VAL A 251 -11.73 -11.00 1.27
CA VAL A 251 -10.93 -11.68 2.30
C VAL A 251 -9.60 -12.19 1.72
N ILE A 252 -9.64 -12.83 0.56
CA ILE A 252 -8.41 -13.32 -0.09
C ILE A 252 -7.51 -12.14 -0.50
N SER A 253 -8.09 -11.04 -0.97
CA SER A 253 -7.32 -9.86 -1.39
C SER A 253 -6.62 -9.13 -0.25
N LEU A 254 -7.06 -9.31 1.00
CA LEU A 254 -6.39 -8.75 2.17
C LEU A 254 -5.10 -9.52 2.53
N ILE A 255 -4.97 -10.79 2.14
CA ILE A 255 -3.84 -11.64 2.54
C ILE A 255 -2.47 -11.03 2.15
N PRO A 256 -2.22 -10.58 0.91
CA PRO A 256 -0.93 -9.99 0.55
C PRO A 256 -0.61 -8.72 1.34
N ILE A 257 -1.61 -7.87 1.60
CA ILE A 257 -1.45 -6.65 2.39
C ILE A 257 -1.03 -7.00 3.82
N LEU A 258 -1.73 -7.97 4.45
CA LEU A 258 -1.43 -8.42 5.80
C LEU A 258 -0.03 -9.06 5.90
N ILE A 259 0.35 -9.89 4.93
CA ILE A 259 1.70 -10.48 4.87
C ILE A 259 2.74 -9.38 4.75
N PHE A 260 2.56 -8.44 3.81
CA PHE A 260 3.52 -7.35 3.61
C PHE A 260 3.63 -6.46 4.85
N PHE A 261 2.50 -6.13 5.49
CA PHE A 261 2.48 -5.38 6.75
C PHE A 261 3.20 -6.14 7.87
N ALA A 262 2.95 -7.44 8.03
CA ALA A 262 3.61 -8.27 9.04
C ALA A 262 5.14 -8.31 8.88
N LEU A 263 5.63 -8.29 7.63
CA LEU A 263 7.07 -8.24 7.34
C LEU A 263 7.69 -6.88 7.68
N VAL A 264 6.93 -5.79 7.50
CA VAL A 264 7.44 -4.42 7.63
C VAL A 264 7.24 -3.84 9.05
N GLN A 265 6.24 -4.28 9.81
CA GLN A 265 5.83 -3.68 11.09
C GLN A 265 6.97 -3.53 12.12
N LYS A 266 7.90 -4.48 12.20
CA LYS A 266 9.04 -4.41 13.12
C LYS A 266 9.93 -3.19 12.82
N ASN A 267 10.14 -2.91 11.54
CA ASN A 267 10.95 -1.77 11.08
C ASN A 267 10.20 -0.43 11.22
N LEU A 268 8.85 -0.46 11.12
CA LEU A 268 8.01 0.73 11.36
C LEU A 268 8.15 1.23 12.79
N VAL A 269 8.05 0.34 13.78
CA VAL A 269 8.14 0.69 15.21
C VAL A 269 9.53 1.27 15.53
N GLN A 270 10.60 0.72 14.98
CA GLN A 270 11.96 1.23 15.17
C GLN A 270 12.17 2.60 14.53
N GLY A 271 11.63 2.83 13.34
CA GLY A 271 11.72 4.13 12.65
C GLY A 271 10.95 5.26 13.35
N LEU A 272 9.77 4.95 13.90
CA LEU A 272 8.95 5.91 14.64
C LEU A 272 9.56 6.25 16.02
N SER A 273 10.12 5.26 16.71
CA SER A 273 10.77 5.47 18.01
C SER A 273 12.08 6.27 17.90
N ALA A 274 12.84 6.08 16.83
CA ALA A 274 14.05 6.88 16.58
C ALA A 274 13.75 8.36 16.28
N GLY A 275 12.57 8.67 15.71
CA GLY A 275 12.10 10.04 15.48
C GLY A 275 11.49 10.73 16.71
N ALA A 276 11.02 9.95 17.68
CA ALA A 276 10.34 10.47 18.88
C ALA A 276 11.33 10.83 20.03
N VAL A 277 12.58 10.40 19.96
CA VAL A 277 13.62 10.73 20.96
C VAL A 277 14.44 11.95 20.46
N LYS A 278 13.79 13.07 20.23
CA LYS A 278 14.38 14.40 20.21
C LYS A 278 13.70 15.20 21.31
N VAL A 279 14.19 15.01 22.53
CA VAL A 279 14.05 15.99 23.64
C VAL A 279 15.45 16.41 24.03
#